data_9478ab1ed5587a8e1a2b2fd4757d5050
#
_entry.id   9478ab1ed5587a8e1a2b2fd4757d5050
#
_cell.length_a   1.000
_cell.length_b   1.000
_cell.length_c   1.000
_cell.angle_alpha   90.00
_cell.angle_beta   90.00
_cell.angle_gamma   90.00
#
_symmetry.space_group_name_H-M   'P 1'
#
loop_
_entity.id
_entity.type
_entity.pdbx_description
1 polymer ?
#
loop_
_entity_poly.entity_id
_entity_poly.type
_entity_poly.pdbx_seq_one_letter_code
_entity_poly.pdbx_strand_id
1 'polypeptide(L)'
;IMTVSQYSKREILDNYSLKNTDIVVAGNGWQHFNIDNVDEIIFDRYASRIKRGRYYFYLASLAPNKNLKWILENAKMHPEVTYVIAGRSLGDRSGIEKLPNVVLIGYAKDAEARALMKYCKAFVFPSTYEGFGIPPMEALCMGARIILGDIPVLHEIYGESALYINCNDADVNLDELLDNGDAKKEKEAAVKVLDTHSWKKSAAGLAQLMDRYAAGI
;
A
#
# COMPACT_ATOMS: atom_id res chain seq x y z
N ILE A 1 4.34 4.78 -25.16
CA ILE A 1 4.12 3.93 -23.97
C ILE A 1 3.66 4.82 -22.83
N MET A 2 2.69 4.34 -22.05
CA MET A 2 2.29 4.99 -20.80
C MET A 2 2.68 4.10 -19.60
N THR A 3 3.22 4.72 -18.55
CA THR A 3 3.60 4.03 -17.32
C THR A 3 3.17 4.83 -16.09
N VAL A 4 3.38 4.28 -14.90
CA VAL A 4 2.77 4.78 -13.66
C VAL A 4 3.73 5.53 -12.72
N SER A 5 5.05 5.43 -12.94
CA SER A 5 6.08 6.10 -12.14
C SER A 5 7.33 6.38 -12.97
N GLN A 6 8.20 7.28 -12.51
CA GLN A 6 9.51 7.49 -13.12
C GLN A 6 10.40 6.26 -12.94
N TYR A 7 10.25 5.56 -11.81
CA TYR A 7 10.91 4.28 -11.59
C TYR A 7 10.53 3.28 -12.69
N SER A 8 9.24 3.06 -12.92
CA SER A 8 8.78 2.14 -13.98
C SER A 8 9.22 2.60 -15.38
N LYS A 9 9.32 3.92 -15.63
CA LYS A 9 9.86 4.44 -16.87
C LYS A 9 11.33 4.04 -17.05
N ARG A 10 12.16 4.18 -16.01
CA ARG A 10 13.57 3.75 -16.05
C ARG A 10 13.68 2.25 -16.30
N GLU A 11 12.94 1.45 -15.54
CA GLU A 11 12.91 -0.01 -15.72
C GLU A 11 12.55 -0.43 -17.17
N ILE A 12 11.61 0.27 -17.81
CA ILE A 12 11.24 0.01 -19.19
C ILE A 12 12.41 0.36 -20.13
N LEU A 13 13.06 1.51 -19.93
CA LEU A 13 14.18 1.95 -20.77
C LEU A 13 15.41 1.04 -20.61
N ASP A 14 15.66 0.56 -19.41
CA ASP A 14 16.85 -0.28 -19.11
C ASP A 14 16.70 -1.72 -19.61
N ASN A 15 15.46 -2.24 -19.65
CA ASN A 15 15.20 -3.62 -19.99
C ASN A 15 14.69 -3.86 -21.43
N TYR A 16 14.31 -2.80 -22.16
CA TYR A 16 13.78 -2.92 -23.52
C TYR A 16 14.50 -2.00 -24.50
N SER A 17 14.94 -2.54 -25.63
CA SER A 17 15.54 -1.78 -26.73
C SER A 17 14.46 -1.01 -27.50
N LEU A 18 14.06 0.13 -26.97
CA LEU A 18 13.03 0.99 -27.55
C LEU A 18 13.66 2.03 -28.49
N LYS A 19 13.25 2.02 -29.76
CA LYS A 19 13.66 3.02 -30.77
C LYS A 19 12.54 4.06 -30.94
N ASN A 20 12.86 5.33 -30.76
CA ASN A 20 11.94 6.47 -31.00
C ASN A 20 10.58 6.31 -30.31
N THR A 21 10.59 5.82 -29.05
CA THR A 21 9.35 5.58 -28.31
C THR A 21 9.24 6.58 -27.14
N ASP A 22 8.21 7.40 -27.19
CA ASP A 22 7.86 8.26 -26.04
C ASP A 22 7.30 7.43 -24.91
N ILE A 23 7.85 7.62 -23.70
CA ILE A 23 7.30 7.06 -22.47
C ILE A 23 6.80 8.18 -21.57
N VAL A 24 5.49 8.21 -21.39
CA VAL A 24 4.79 9.18 -20.54
C VAL A 24 4.45 8.55 -19.21
N VAL A 25 4.74 9.27 -18.13
CA VAL A 25 4.35 8.89 -16.78
C VAL A 25 3.03 9.57 -16.46
N ALA A 26 1.96 8.79 -16.34
CA ALA A 26 0.63 9.29 -16.02
C ALA A 26 0.26 9.17 -14.53
N GLY A 27 0.99 8.33 -13.77
CA GLY A 27 0.68 8.06 -12.38
C GLY A 27 -0.62 7.27 -12.19
N ASN A 28 -1.06 7.18 -10.94
CA ASN A 28 -2.35 6.63 -10.55
C ASN A 28 -3.08 7.61 -9.63
N GLY A 29 -4.38 7.34 -9.37
CA GLY A 29 -5.20 8.10 -8.44
C GLY A 29 -5.75 7.22 -7.32
N TRP A 30 -6.45 7.83 -6.38
CA TRP A 30 -7.03 7.21 -5.20
C TRP A 30 -8.53 7.47 -5.02
N GLN A 31 -9.12 8.34 -5.84
CA GLN A 31 -10.49 8.85 -5.69
C GLN A 31 -11.56 7.75 -5.77
N HIS A 32 -11.24 6.62 -6.40
CA HIS A 32 -12.12 5.44 -6.42
C HIS A 32 -12.33 4.84 -5.02
N PHE A 33 -11.40 5.11 -4.10
CA PHE A 33 -11.47 4.63 -2.73
C PHE A 33 -12.07 5.65 -1.76
N ASN A 34 -12.13 6.92 -2.14
CA ASN A 34 -12.74 8.01 -1.36
C ASN A 34 -14.27 8.02 -1.53
N ILE A 35 -14.92 7.04 -0.95
CA ILE A 35 -16.36 6.90 -0.94
C ILE A 35 -16.81 6.86 0.52
N ASP A 36 -17.84 7.64 0.88
CA ASP A 36 -18.43 7.69 2.24
C ASP A 36 -19.20 6.40 2.59
N ASN A 37 -18.58 5.26 2.33
CA ASN A 37 -19.12 3.96 2.66
C ASN A 37 -18.06 3.13 3.38
N VAL A 38 -18.10 3.19 4.70
CA VAL A 38 -17.21 2.44 5.60
C VAL A 38 -18.06 1.42 6.33
N ASP A 39 -17.82 0.13 6.12
CA ASP A 39 -18.57 -0.95 6.79
C ASP A 39 -17.82 -1.38 8.07
N GLU A 40 -18.29 -0.86 9.19
CA GLU A 40 -17.73 -1.16 10.52
C GLU A 40 -18.23 -2.47 11.13
N ILE A 41 -19.19 -3.16 10.52
CA ILE A 41 -19.69 -4.49 10.97
C ILE A 41 -18.55 -5.52 11.02
N ILE A 42 -17.48 -5.30 10.27
CA ILE A 42 -16.26 -6.13 10.32
C ILE A 42 -15.73 -6.23 11.76
N PHE A 43 -15.79 -5.16 12.55
CA PHE A 43 -15.32 -5.16 13.95
C PHE A 43 -16.21 -5.99 14.87
N ASP A 44 -17.52 -6.02 14.61
CA ASP A 44 -18.46 -6.86 15.41
C ASP A 44 -18.24 -8.34 15.08
N ARG A 45 -18.02 -8.66 13.80
CA ARG A 45 -17.71 -10.03 13.34
C ARG A 45 -16.45 -10.60 13.98
N TYR A 46 -15.47 -9.76 14.27
CA TYR A 46 -14.17 -10.14 14.85
C TYR A 46 -13.91 -9.49 16.22
N ALA A 47 -14.95 -9.14 16.99
CA ALA A 47 -14.86 -8.32 18.20
C ALA A 47 -13.91 -8.89 19.28
N SER A 48 -13.77 -10.22 19.36
CA SER A 48 -12.83 -10.86 20.28
C SER A 48 -11.36 -10.76 19.87
N ARG A 49 -11.07 -10.44 18.62
CA ARG A 49 -9.72 -10.48 18.04
C ARG A 49 -9.24 -9.14 17.47
N ILE A 50 -10.14 -8.29 16.97
CA ILE A 50 -9.79 -7.02 16.33
C ILE A 50 -10.32 -5.86 17.17
N LYS A 51 -9.42 -4.97 17.63
CA LYS A 51 -9.77 -3.74 18.34
C LYS A 51 -9.26 -2.52 17.57
N ARG A 52 -10.12 -1.52 17.36
CA ARG A 52 -9.75 -0.27 16.68
C ARG A 52 -8.50 0.35 17.31
N GLY A 53 -7.56 0.80 16.49
CA GLY A 53 -6.30 1.40 16.91
C GLY A 53 -5.28 0.42 17.51
N ARG A 54 -5.52 -0.90 17.49
CA ARG A 54 -4.65 -1.89 18.12
C ARG A 54 -4.18 -3.01 17.21
N TYR A 55 -4.19 -2.81 15.90
CA TYR A 55 -3.72 -3.79 14.92
C TYR A 55 -3.03 -3.09 13.76
N TYR A 56 -2.13 -3.81 13.15
CA TYR A 56 -1.54 -3.49 11.86
C TYR A 56 -2.35 -4.16 10.76
N PHE A 57 -2.64 -3.42 9.69
CA PHE A 57 -3.42 -3.96 8.57
C PHE A 57 -2.52 -4.26 7.39
N TYR A 58 -2.70 -5.44 6.81
CA TYR A 58 -2.00 -5.88 5.61
C TYR A 58 -3.02 -6.42 4.60
N LEU A 59 -2.95 -5.91 3.37
CA LEU A 59 -3.77 -6.38 2.26
C LEU A 59 -2.98 -7.38 1.42
N ALA A 60 -3.30 -8.67 1.60
CA ALA A 60 -2.55 -9.78 1.03
C ALA A 60 -2.92 -10.05 -0.43
N SER A 61 -1.91 -10.36 -1.22
CA SER A 61 -2.03 -11.14 -2.45
C SER A 61 -1.00 -12.26 -2.45
N LEU A 62 -1.21 -13.30 -3.29
CA LEU A 62 -0.24 -14.40 -3.42
C LEU A 62 1.02 -14.02 -4.21
N ALA A 63 1.08 -12.82 -4.77
CA ALA A 63 2.25 -12.38 -5.53
C ALA A 63 3.47 -12.29 -4.58
N PRO A 64 4.59 -12.97 -4.90
CA PRO A 64 5.76 -13.04 -4.03
C PRO A 64 6.31 -11.67 -3.63
N ASN A 65 6.21 -10.69 -4.52
CA ASN A 65 6.66 -9.32 -4.29
C ASN A 65 5.89 -8.60 -3.17
N LYS A 66 4.68 -9.05 -2.81
CA LYS A 66 3.91 -8.48 -1.68
C LYS A 66 4.45 -8.88 -0.31
N ASN A 67 5.34 -9.89 -0.27
CA ASN A 67 6.14 -10.25 0.89
C ASN A 67 5.32 -10.59 2.15
N LEU A 68 4.26 -11.40 1.99
CA LEU A 68 3.49 -11.92 3.12
C LEU A 68 4.41 -12.63 4.13
N LYS A 69 5.52 -13.25 3.65
CA LYS A 69 6.51 -13.91 4.49
C LYS A 69 7.04 -12.97 5.58
N TRP A 70 7.39 -11.72 5.22
CA TRP A 70 7.87 -10.71 6.17
C TRP A 70 6.85 -10.47 7.29
N ILE A 71 5.56 -10.31 6.96
CA ILE A 71 4.48 -10.13 7.95
C ILE A 71 4.41 -11.30 8.93
N LEU A 72 4.50 -12.53 8.42
CA LEU A 72 4.40 -13.72 9.25
C LEU A 72 5.64 -13.93 10.13
N GLU A 73 6.81 -13.59 9.64
CA GLU A 73 8.06 -13.64 10.41
C GLU A 73 8.05 -12.56 11.51
N ASN A 74 7.66 -11.34 11.20
CA ASN A 74 7.51 -10.29 12.21
C ASN A 74 6.47 -10.67 13.27
N ALA A 75 5.32 -11.22 12.87
CA ALA A 75 4.29 -11.68 13.81
C ALA A 75 4.78 -12.79 14.76
N LYS A 76 5.73 -13.65 14.32
CA LYS A 76 6.36 -14.67 15.18
C LYS A 76 7.33 -14.06 16.19
N MET A 77 8.12 -13.07 15.75
CA MET A 77 9.13 -12.42 16.60
C MET A 77 8.49 -11.45 17.60
N HIS A 78 7.36 -10.84 17.22
CA HIS A 78 6.64 -9.82 17.99
C HIS A 78 5.21 -10.29 18.31
N PRO A 79 5.01 -11.25 19.24
CA PRO A 79 3.69 -11.81 19.54
C PRO A 79 2.71 -10.80 20.17
N GLU A 80 3.18 -9.68 20.68
CA GLU A 80 2.39 -8.55 21.18
C GLU A 80 1.73 -7.73 20.05
N VAL A 81 2.26 -7.81 18.83
CA VAL A 81 1.75 -7.10 17.66
C VAL A 81 0.61 -7.90 17.03
N THR A 82 -0.57 -7.28 16.90
CA THR A 82 -1.70 -7.92 16.21
C THR A 82 -1.73 -7.52 14.73
N TYR A 83 -1.75 -8.52 13.85
CA TYR A 83 -1.96 -8.33 12.42
C TYR A 83 -3.37 -8.73 11.99
N VAL A 84 -4.03 -7.86 11.22
CA VAL A 84 -5.23 -8.19 10.46
C VAL A 84 -4.84 -8.32 9.00
N ILE A 85 -5.06 -9.50 8.43
CA ILE A 85 -4.69 -9.84 7.06
C ILE A 85 -5.96 -10.08 6.24
N ALA A 86 -6.18 -9.27 5.20
CA ALA A 86 -7.23 -9.46 4.21
C ALA A 86 -6.64 -9.92 2.88
N GLY A 87 -7.37 -10.79 2.14
CA GLY A 87 -6.97 -11.24 0.81
C GLY A 87 -7.77 -12.45 0.32
N ARG A 88 -7.96 -12.56 -1.00
CA ARG A 88 -8.86 -13.58 -1.59
C ARG A 88 -8.35 -15.01 -1.46
N SER A 89 -7.06 -15.23 -1.56
CA SER A 89 -6.49 -16.57 -1.56
C SER A 89 -5.11 -16.51 -0.92
N LEU A 90 -4.97 -17.12 0.23
CA LEU A 90 -3.70 -17.17 0.98
C LEU A 90 -3.02 -18.55 0.86
N GLY A 91 -3.46 -19.39 -0.09
CA GLY A 91 -2.92 -20.73 -0.30
C GLY A 91 -3.08 -21.61 0.93
N ASP A 92 -2.04 -22.36 1.27
CA ASP A 92 -2.02 -23.17 2.50
C ASP A 92 -1.94 -22.27 3.73
N ARG A 93 -3.02 -22.26 4.52
CA ARG A 93 -3.18 -21.44 5.73
C ARG A 93 -2.64 -22.11 6.99
N SER A 94 -2.26 -23.37 6.93
CA SER A 94 -1.92 -24.18 8.10
C SER A 94 -0.82 -23.59 8.97
N GLY A 95 0.13 -22.86 8.37
CA GLY A 95 1.19 -22.15 9.08
C GLY A 95 0.76 -20.82 9.69
N ILE A 96 -0.20 -20.14 9.05
CA ILE A 96 -0.67 -18.79 9.44
C ILE A 96 -1.69 -18.91 10.60
N GLU A 97 -2.59 -19.87 10.52
CA GLU A 97 -3.63 -20.10 11.54
C GLU A 97 -3.07 -20.46 12.93
N LYS A 98 -1.80 -20.87 13.00
CA LYS A 98 -1.10 -21.15 14.25
C LYS A 98 -0.58 -19.92 14.99
N LEU A 99 -0.61 -18.74 14.37
CA LEU A 99 -0.15 -17.49 15.00
C LEU A 99 -1.32 -16.81 15.72
N PRO A 100 -1.31 -16.75 17.05
CA PRO A 100 -2.44 -16.23 17.84
C PRO A 100 -2.69 -14.74 17.59
N ASN A 101 -1.65 -14.00 17.23
CA ASN A 101 -1.67 -12.57 16.94
C ASN A 101 -1.94 -12.23 15.47
N VAL A 102 -2.25 -13.22 14.63
CA VAL A 102 -2.63 -13.02 13.22
C VAL A 102 -4.10 -13.34 13.02
N VAL A 103 -4.86 -12.38 12.55
CA VAL A 103 -6.29 -12.52 12.23
C VAL A 103 -6.48 -12.54 10.73
N LEU A 104 -6.76 -13.72 10.17
CA LEU A 104 -7.10 -13.89 8.77
C LEU A 104 -8.59 -13.65 8.59
N ILE A 105 -8.95 -12.61 7.84
CA ILE A 105 -10.37 -12.29 7.56
C ILE A 105 -10.84 -12.75 6.18
N GLY A 106 -9.93 -13.28 5.36
CA GLY A 106 -10.24 -13.65 3.99
C GLY A 106 -10.46 -12.43 3.10
N TYR A 107 -11.38 -12.53 2.14
CA TYR A 107 -11.73 -11.41 1.27
C TYR A 107 -12.48 -10.34 2.06
N ALA A 108 -11.93 -9.15 2.10
CA ALA A 108 -12.62 -7.96 2.57
C ALA A 108 -13.27 -7.23 1.38
N LYS A 109 -14.53 -6.85 1.51
CA LYS A 109 -15.17 -5.92 0.57
C LYS A 109 -14.51 -4.54 0.71
N ASP A 110 -14.60 -3.70 -0.32
CA ASP A 110 -13.98 -2.37 -0.29
C ASP A 110 -14.41 -1.53 0.92
N ALA A 111 -15.69 -1.59 1.31
CA ALA A 111 -16.19 -0.90 2.49
C ALA A 111 -15.59 -1.42 3.81
N GLU A 112 -15.38 -2.74 3.91
CA GLU A 112 -14.69 -3.37 5.06
C GLU A 112 -13.20 -3.03 5.06
N ALA A 113 -12.55 -3.03 3.88
CA ALA A 113 -11.14 -2.63 3.74
C ALA A 113 -10.93 -1.16 4.14
N ARG A 114 -11.86 -0.26 3.75
CA ARG A 114 -11.85 1.15 4.21
C ARG A 114 -11.94 1.26 5.73
N ALA A 115 -12.83 0.48 6.36
CA ALA A 115 -12.93 0.45 7.83
C ALA A 115 -11.62 -0.03 8.46
N LEU A 116 -11.04 -1.11 7.94
CA LEU A 116 -9.80 -1.66 8.46
C LEU A 116 -8.61 -0.71 8.29
N MET A 117 -8.51 0.00 7.16
CA MET A 117 -7.49 1.02 6.95
C MET A 117 -7.68 2.23 7.89
N LYS A 118 -8.92 2.71 8.00
CA LYS A 118 -9.26 3.88 8.84
C LYS A 118 -8.91 3.70 10.33
N TYR A 119 -9.06 2.49 10.83
CA TYR A 119 -8.93 2.20 12.26
C TYR A 119 -7.72 1.34 12.63
N CYS A 120 -6.78 1.08 11.71
CA CYS A 120 -5.52 0.42 12.05
C CYS A 120 -4.56 1.36 12.78
N LYS A 121 -3.56 0.80 13.48
CA LYS A 121 -2.40 1.54 13.97
C LYS A 121 -1.59 2.11 12.79
N ALA A 122 -1.30 1.21 11.83
CA ALA A 122 -0.74 1.55 10.54
C ALA A 122 -1.08 0.46 9.51
N PHE A 123 -1.06 0.87 8.24
CA PHE A 123 -1.09 -0.04 7.11
C PHE A 123 0.33 -0.46 6.76
N VAL A 124 0.61 -1.77 6.74
CA VAL A 124 1.96 -2.30 6.48
C VAL A 124 2.03 -2.90 5.08
N PHE A 125 3.01 -2.49 4.30
CA PHE A 125 3.17 -2.90 2.92
C PHE A 125 4.64 -3.19 2.59
N PRO A 126 5.17 -4.36 3.00
CA PRO A 126 6.58 -4.72 2.90
C PRO A 126 6.96 -5.23 1.50
N SER A 127 6.34 -4.68 0.46
CA SER A 127 6.58 -5.10 -0.92
C SER A 127 8.03 -4.91 -1.33
N THR A 128 8.58 -5.90 -2.03
CA THR A 128 9.96 -5.89 -2.54
C THR A 128 10.07 -5.34 -3.96
N TYR A 129 8.96 -5.24 -4.67
CA TYR A 129 8.90 -4.71 -6.04
C TYR A 129 7.50 -4.19 -6.37
N GLU A 130 7.41 -2.97 -6.91
CA GLU A 130 6.17 -2.30 -7.30
C GLU A 130 6.39 -1.41 -8.52
N GLY A 131 5.29 -1.12 -9.21
CA GLY A 131 5.26 -0.05 -10.22
C GLY A 131 4.82 1.29 -9.64
N PHE A 132 3.99 1.26 -8.57
CA PHE A 132 3.42 2.44 -7.93
C PHE A 132 3.03 2.18 -6.46
N GLY A 133 2.29 1.09 -6.19
CA GLY A 133 1.76 0.78 -4.86
C GLY A 133 0.43 1.48 -4.56
N ILE A 134 -0.66 1.14 -5.24
CA ILE A 134 -1.99 1.73 -4.99
C ILE A 134 -2.50 1.52 -3.55
N PRO A 135 -2.40 0.32 -2.93
CA PRO A 135 -2.95 0.10 -1.59
C PRO A 135 -2.45 1.05 -0.49
N PRO A 136 -1.18 1.44 -0.43
CA PRO A 136 -0.75 2.49 0.51
C PRO A 136 -1.42 3.85 0.26
N MET A 137 -1.72 4.20 -0.99
CA MET A 137 -2.42 5.45 -1.30
C MET A 137 -3.88 5.42 -0.84
N GLU A 138 -4.54 4.27 -0.97
CA GLU A 138 -5.86 4.02 -0.42
C GLU A 138 -5.85 4.14 1.12
N ALA A 139 -4.80 3.61 1.77
CA ALA A 139 -4.63 3.73 3.21
C ALA A 139 -4.42 5.19 3.66
N LEU A 140 -3.59 5.97 2.95
CA LEU A 140 -3.44 7.42 3.20
C LEU A 140 -4.77 8.17 3.05
N CYS A 141 -5.57 7.82 2.02
CA CYS A 141 -6.90 8.39 1.80
C CYS A 141 -7.83 8.14 2.99
N MET A 142 -7.70 7.00 3.68
CA MET A 142 -8.45 6.68 4.90
C MET A 142 -7.84 7.30 6.16
N GLY A 143 -6.74 8.05 6.06
CA GLY A 143 -6.06 8.69 7.19
C GLY A 143 -5.14 7.75 7.97
N ALA A 144 -4.82 6.58 7.45
CA ALA A 144 -3.90 5.66 8.09
C ALA A 144 -2.44 6.16 7.98
N ARG A 145 -1.64 5.91 9.00
CA ARG A 145 -0.17 5.90 8.86
C ARG A 145 0.23 4.70 8.02
N ILE A 146 1.30 4.81 7.24
CA ILE A 146 1.78 3.74 6.37
C ILE A 146 3.22 3.38 6.67
N ILE A 147 3.50 2.07 6.69
CA ILE A 147 4.84 1.48 6.84
C ILE A 147 5.10 0.69 5.57
N LEU A 148 6.11 1.09 4.82
CA LEU A 148 6.37 0.58 3.47
C LEU A 148 7.72 -0.12 3.40
N GLY A 149 7.86 -1.05 2.46
CA GLY A 149 9.16 -1.59 2.09
C GLY A 149 10.09 -0.50 1.58
N ASP A 150 11.37 -0.55 2.00
CA ASP A 150 12.41 0.38 1.57
C ASP A 150 12.85 0.05 0.12
N ILE A 151 12.04 0.52 -0.84
CA ILE A 151 12.30 0.36 -2.28
C ILE A 151 12.12 1.69 -3.02
N PRO A 152 12.91 1.92 -4.10
CA PRO A 152 12.98 3.23 -4.76
C PRO A 152 11.65 3.81 -5.20
N VAL A 153 10.74 2.99 -5.74
CA VAL A 153 9.44 3.46 -6.22
C VAL A 153 8.54 3.94 -5.08
N LEU A 154 8.59 3.30 -3.91
CA LEU A 154 7.77 3.73 -2.77
C LEU A 154 8.30 5.05 -2.18
N HIS A 155 9.61 5.27 -2.19
CA HIS A 155 10.19 6.58 -1.88
C HIS A 155 9.79 7.66 -2.90
N GLU A 156 9.80 7.33 -4.19
CA GLU A 156 9.37 8.26 -5.26
C GLU A 156 7.93 8.75 -5.05
N ILE A 157 7.02 7.83 -4.69
CA ILE A 157 5.59 8.14 -4.59
C ILE A 157 5.22 8.72 -3.23
N TYR A 158 5.75 8.17 -2.13
CA TYR A 158 5.27 8.46 -0.77
C TYR A 158 6.20 9.36 0.04
N GLY A 159 7.51 9.39 -0.25
CA GLY A 159 8.48 10.26 0.41
C GLY A 159 8.33 10.29 1.93
N GLU A 160 8.15 11.44 2.51
CA GLU A 160 8.02 11.66 3.96
C GLU A 160 6.63 11.32 4.54
N SER A 161 5.67 10.86 3.73
CA SER A 161 4.36 10.42 4.21
C SER A 161 4.36 9.00 4.78
N ALA A 162 5.49 8.31 4.71
CA ALA A 162 5.63 6.92 5.11
C ALA A 162 6.85 6.70 6.01
N LEU A 163 6.77 5.67 6.83
CA LEU A 163 7.92 5.04 7.47
C LEU A 163 8.39 3.86 6.60
N TYR A 164 9.68 3.55 6.64
CA TYR A 164 10.27 2.53 5.77
C TYR A 164 10.92 1.42 6.56
N ILE A 165 10.80 0.19 6.05
CA ILE A 165 11.35 -1.03 6.64
C ILE A 165 12.16 -1.82 5.63
N ASN A 166 13.21 -2.47 6.10
CA ASN A 166 13.97 -3.40 5.28
C ASN A 166 13.11 -4.63 4.93
N CYS A 167 12.87 -4.86 3.65
CA CYS A 167 12.06 -5.99 3.16
C CYS A 167 12.67 -7.37 3.43
N ASN A 168 13.95 -7.43 3.78
CA ASN A 168 14.69 -8.67 4.05
C ASN A 168 14.92 -8.92 5.54
N ASP A 169 14.54 -7.99 6.39
CA ASP A 169 14.68 -8.09 7.84
C ASP A 169 13.32 -7.86 8.49
N ALA A 170 12.78 -8.91 9.11
CA ALA A 170 11.49 -8.85 9.78
C ALA A 170 11.60 -8.62 11.30
N ASP A 171 12.79 -8.52 11.86
CA ASP A 171 13.00 -8.21 13.27
C ASP A 171 12.92 -6.69 13.52
N VAL A 172 11.73 -6.15 13.38
CA VAL A 172 11.43 -4.72 13.54
C VAL A 172 10.28 -4.54 14.52
N ASN A 173 10.53 -3.78 15.58
CA ASN A 173 9.47 -3.35 16.49
C ASN A 173 8.66 -2.21 15.84
N LEU A 174 7.47 -2.54 15.32
CA LEU A 174 6.63 -1.57 14.60
C LEU A 174 6.05 -0.49 15.52
N ASP A 175 5.83 -0.78 16.79
CA ASP A 175 5.35 0.20 17.76
C ASP A 175 6.45 1.25 18.02
N GLU A 176 7.66 0.81 18.23
CA GLU A 176 8.82 1.70 18.39
C GLU A 176 9.09 2.52 17.12
N LEU A 177 8.95 1.91 15.95
CA LEU A 177 9.07 2.62 14.67
C LEU A 177 8.04 3.73 14.53
N LEU A 178 6.78 3.47 14.93
CA LEU A 178 5.72 4.48 14.93
C LEU A 178 5.98 5.59 15.97
N ASP A 179 6.46 5.24 17.17
CA ASP A 179 6.73 6.20 18.24
C ASP A 179 7.90 7.13 17.91
N ASN A 180 8.91 6.63 17.18
CA ASN A 180 10.05 7.41 16.70
C ASN A 180 9.72 8.26 15.46
N GLY A 181 8.62 7.98 14.76
CA GLY A 181 8.15 8.75 13.63
C GLY A 181 7.47 10.06 14.02
N ASP A 182 7.43 11.00 13.09
CA ASP A 182 6.70 12.27 13.24
C ASP A 182 5.34 12.20 12.56
N ALA A 183 4.33 11.77 13.31
CA ALA A 183 2.96 11.61 12.80
C ALA A 183 2.37 12.91 12.21
N LYS A 184 2.78 14.10 12.70
CA LYS A 184 2.33 15.36 12.14
C LYS A 184 2.96 15.63 10.78
N LYS A 185 4.27 15.45 10.66
CA LYS A 185 5.00 15.61 9.41
C LYS A 185 4.54 14.59 8.36
N GLU A 186 4.36 13.34 8.77
CA GLU A 186 3.83 12.27 7.89
C GLU A 186 2.44 12.65 7.35
N LYS A 187 1.54 13.17 8.21
CA LYS A 187 0.20 13.60 7.80
C LYS A 187 0.24 14.80 6.84
N GLU A 188 1.09 15.78 7.08
CA GLU A 188 1.25 16.94 6.19
C GLU A 188 1.81 16.50 4.83
N ALA A 189 2.74 15.55 4.81
CA ALA A 189 3.27 14.96 3.59
C ALA A 189 2.21 14.11 2.86
N ALA A 190 1.37 13.35 3.59
CA ALA A 190 0.29 12.56 3.02
C ALA A 190 -0.72 13.42 2.23
N VAL A 191 -1.08 14.60 2.76
CA VAL A 191 -1.94 15.56 2.04
C VAL A 191 -1.32 15.93 0.70
N LYS A 192 -0.02 16.24 0.67
CA LYS A 192 0.69 16.60 -0.57
C LYS A 192 0.72 15.43 -1.57
N VAL A 193 0.93 14.21 -1.08
CA VAL A 193 0.89 13.00 -1.92
C VAL A 193 -0.49 12.82 -2.56
N LEU A 194 -1.56 12.92 -1.76
CA LEU A 194 -2.94 12.80 -2.25
C LEU A 194 -3.30 13.92 -3.25
N ASP A 195 -2.88 15.15 -2.99
CA ASP A 195 -3.11 16.28 -3.90
C ASP A 195 -2.34 16.13 -5.22
N THR A 196 -1.17 15.50 -5.18
CA THR A 196 -0.35 15.28 -6.38
C THR A 196 -0.94 14.23 -7.30
N HIS A 197 -1.57 13.20 -6.74
CA HIS A 197 -2.03 12.01 -7.46
C HIS A 197 -3.55 11.98 -7.60
N SER A 198 -4.05 11.89 -8.85
CA SER A 198 -5.48 11.72 -9.11
C SER A 198 -5.75 11.07 -10.46
N TRP A 199 -6.83 10.32 -10.55
CA TRP A 199 -7.28 9.76 -11.83
C TRP A 199 -7.54 10.84 -12.89
N LYS A 200 -7.98 12.03 -12.48
CA LYS A 200 -8.17 13.18 -13.39
C LYS A 200 -6.83 13.61 -14.00
N LYS A 201 -5.76 13.71 -13.20
CA LYS A 201 -4.42 14.06 -13.70
C LYS A 201 -3.86 12.96 -14.61
N SER A 202 -4.05 11.71 -14.24
CA SER A 202 -3.63 10.56 -15.05
C SER A 202 -4.33 10.57 -16.41
N ALA A 203 -5.64 10.78 -16.42
CA ALA A 203 -6.43 10.87 -17.66
C ALA A 203 -6.03 12.08 -18.53
N ALA A 204 -5.75 13.24 -17.91
CA ALA A 204 -5.30 14.43 -18.65
C ALA A 204 -3.93 14.19 -19.30
N GLY A 205 -3.00 13.53 -18.63
CA GLY A 205 -1.71 13.13 -19.21
C GLY A 205 -1.86 12.20 -20.40
N LEU A 206 -2.79 11.24 -20.32
CA LEU A 206 -3.11 10.37 -21.46
C LEU A 206 -3.73 11.16 -22.64
N ALA A 207 -4.69 12.04 -22.37
CA ALA A 207 -5.32 12.85 -23.40
C ALA A 207 -4.29 13.72 -24.14
N GLN A 208 -3.40 14.39 -23.42
CA GLN A 208 -2.32 15.17 -24.03
C GLN A 208 -1.39 14.33 -24.90
N LEU A 209 -1.12 13.09 -24.51
CA LEU A 209 -0.33 12.16 -25.33
C LEU A 209 -1.08 11.82 -26.62
N MET A 210 -2.37 11.49 -26.53
CA MET A 210 -3.20 11.18 -27.70
C MET A 210 -3.30 12.35 -28.67
N ASP A 211 -3.48 13.57 -28.16
CA ASP A 211 -3.56 14.79 -28.98
C ASP A 211 -2.26 15.04 -29.77
N ARG A 212 -1.09 14.83 -29.13
CA ARG A 212 0.20 14.93 -29.82
C ARG A 212 0.32 13.94 -30.97
N TYR A 213 -0.04 12.68 -30.74
CA TYR A 213 0.00 11.64 -31.78
C TYR A 213 -1.03 11.90 -32.89
N ALA A 214 -2.21 12.41 -32.57
CA ALA A 214 -3.23 12.77 -33.57
C ALA A 214 -2.79 13.98 -34.43
N ALA A 215 -2.01 14.91 -33.87
CA ALA A 215 -1.45 16.05 -34.58
C ALA A 215 -0.20 15.72 -35.41
N GLY A 216 0.30 14.48 -35.38
CA GLY A 216 1.48 14.04 -36.12
C GLY A 216 2.82 14.59 -35.59
N ILE A 217 2.83 14.97 -34.31
CA ILE A 217 4.01 15.51 -33.61
C ILE A 217 4.62 14.43 -32.72
#